data_926c3244f7569db0ccbded1e3457b3aa
#
_entry.id   926c3244f7569db0ccbded1e3457b3aa
#
_cell.length_a   1.000
_cell.length_b   1.000
_cell.length_c   1.000
_cell.angle_alpha   90.00
_cell.angle_beta   90.00
_cell.angle_gamma   90.00
#
_symmetry.space_group_name_H-M   'P 1'
#
loop_
_entity.id
_entity.type
_entity.pdbx_description
1 polymer ?
#
loop_
_entity_poly.entity_id
_entity_poly.type
_entity_poly.pdbx_seq_one_letter_code
_entity_poly.pdbx_strand_id
1 'polypeptide(L)'
;MTAGLLKKIDSPEDIKKLNYEALNELAAEIREYMIEVISKNGGHLAPNLGVVELTLALHKVFNCPKDKIIWDVGHQSYIHKIITGRREAFKTLRQYNGISGFPKIQESKYDAFGTGHSSTSISAALGMAIARDLKGEDNEVVAVIGDGSMTGGMAYEALNNAGDLQKKLIVVLNDNEMSIAKNVGAMSDYLYQLRTAKTYTRIKKDLEGWLKHKNYGENIINIVRRVKGSVKYLLVPGSVFEHLGFKYYGPVDGHNLEHLVEVFETAKQTPGPVIIHVITKKGKGYEPAEKSPNKFHGTGPFEIKTGKKITNPDAPVSYTEVFGKTLVQLAKDDKKIVAITAAMPDGTGLNYFADAYPDRFFDVGIAEQHAVTSAAGMAAAGLHPVVAVYSTFLQRAYDSVLHDIAMQNLPVVLGLDRAGLVGDDGYTHHGVFDFSYLRLIPQITIMAPKDENELRHMLATAVKFNGPVALRYPRGSGLGVDISEPLHTLPIGKAEELKQGSDVCIWAVGSMVDEALKAAAALEEDGISAGVINMRFVKPLDSELLVKTAQQYKNIVTMEEGSLKGGAGSAVLEVLNENGMLQSVKVLNLGIPDKYIPHGAKPLLMRDIGLDHESVVKRIKEFLNNGD
;
A
#
# COMPACT_ATOMS: atom_id res chain seq x y z
N MET A 1 -27.53 -6.28 -25.88
CA MET A 1 -26.35 -5.41 -25.69
C MET A 1 -25.99 -4.84 -27.05
N THR A 2 -26.28 -3.56 -27.27
CA THR A 2 -25.88 -2.80 -28.45
C THR A 2 -24.36 -2.91 -28.62
N ALA A 3 -23.90 -2.97 -29.87
CA ALA A 3 -22.47 -2.99 -30.18
C ALA A 3 -21.85 -1.65 -29.78
N GLY A 4 -21.47 -1.51 -28.49
CA GLY A 4 -20.98 -0.27 -27.92
C GLY A 4 -19.64 0.17 -28.50
N LEU A 5 -19.32 1.44 -28.32
CA LEU A 5 -18.08 2.07 -28.75
C LEU A 5 -16.85 1.40 -28.13
N LEU A 6 -16.95 0.98 -26.88
CA LEU A 6 -15.86 0.32 -26.14
C LEU A 6 -15.33 -0.94 -26.86
N LYS A 7 -16.19 -1.69 -27.53
CA LYS A 7 -15.76 -2.88 -28.31
C LYS A 7 -14.86 -2.57 -29.51
N LYS A 8 -14.86 -1.32 -29.97
CA LYS A 8 -14.07 -0.84 -31.11
C LYS A 8 -12.73 -0.22 -30.68
N ILE A 9 -12.47 -0.15 -29.36
CA ILE A 9 -11.25 0.42 -28.80
C ILE A 9 -10.29 -0.70 -28.44
N ASP A 10 -9.24 -0.85 -29.23
CA ASP A 10 -8.18 -1.84 -29.02
C ASP A 10 -6.83 -1.18 -28.72
N SER A 11 -6.71 0.12 -29.01
CA SER A 11 -5.48 0.90 -28.75
C SER A 11 -5.79 2.37 -28.46
N PRO A 12 -4.83 3.12 -27.86
CA PRO A 12 -4.96 4.57 -27.69
C PRO A 12 -5.16 5.35 -29.01
N GLU A 13 -4.71 4.81 -30.13
CA GLU A 13 -4.90 5.45 -31.44
C GLU A 13 -6.38 5.53 -31.84
N ASP A 14 -7.21 4.64 -31.32
CA ASP A 14 -8.65 4.67 -31.58
C ASP A 14 -9.33 5.81 -30.79
N ILE A 15 -8.82 6.12 -29.59
CA ILE A 15 -9.26 7.26 -28.78
C ILE A 15 -9.05 8.58 -29.51
N LYS A 16 -7.92 8.73 -30.21
CA LYS A 16 -7.56 9.96 -30.94
C LYS A 16 -8.51 10.31 -32.07
N LYS A 17 -9.16 9.30 -32.66
CA LYS A 17 -10.11 9.48 -33.77
C LYS A 17 -11.50 9.96 -33.30
N LEU A 18 -11.83 9.83 -32.02
CA LEU A 18 -13.15 10.15 -31.48
C LEU A 18 -13.31 11.66 -31.25
N ASN A 19 -14.50 12.18 -31.53
CA ASN A 19 -14.91 13.50 -31.11
C ASN A 19 -15.30 13.50 -29.62
N TYR A 20 -15.58 14.66 -29.03
CA TYR A 20 -15.89 14.77 -27.61
C TYR A 20 -17.22 14.10 -27.21
N GLU A 21 -18.21 14.08 -28.09
CA GLU A 21 -19.49 13.40 -27.85
C GLU A 21 -19.28 11.89 -27.72
N ALA A 22 -18.56 11.28 -28.68
CA ALA A 22 -18.19 9.87 -28.65
C ALA A 22 -17.29 9.52 -27.45
N LEU A 23 -16.38 10.42 -27.03
CA LEU A 23 -15.57 10.22 -25.84
C LEU A 23 -16.41 10.22 -24.54
N ASN A 24 -17.44 11.05 -24.45
CA ASN A 24 -18.38 11.04 -23.31
C ASN A 24 -19.22 9.75 -23.28
N GLU A 25 -19.68 9.27 -24.44
CA GLU A 25 -20.37 7.98 -24.56
C GLU A 25 -19.44 6.84 -24.12
N LEU A 26 -18.21 6.82 -24.62
CA LEU A 26 -17.20 5.83 -24.25
C LEU A 26 -16.90 5.86 -22.75
N ALA A 27 -16.85 7.04 -22.11
CA ALA A 27 -16.65 7.17 -20.67
C ALA A 27 -17.79 6.50 -19.87
N ALA A 28 -19.03 6.60 -20.33
CA ALA A 28 -20.16 5.91 -19.70
C ALA A 28 -20.05 4.39 -19.85
N GLU A 29 -19.76 3.89 -21.05
CA GLU A 29 -19.59 2.45 -21.30
C GLU A 29 -18.42 1.85 -20.48
N ILE A 30 -17.31 2.56 -20.34
CA ILE A 30 -16.17 2.12 -19.50
C ILE A 30 -16.58 2.01 -18.03
N ARG A 31 -17.37 2.95 -17.50
CA ARG A 31 -17.88 2.88 -16.12
C ARG A 31 -18.74 1.65 -15.89
N GLU A 32 -19.71 1.43 -16.77
CA GLU A 32 -20.60 0.25 -16.69
C GLU A 32 -19.80 -1.04 -16.72
N TYR A 33 -18.84 -1.15 -17.65
CA TYR A 33 -17.98 -2.32 -17.79
C TYR A 33 -17.11 -2.55 -16.53
N MET A 34 -16.51 -1.50 -15.97
CA MET A 34 -15.72 -1.61 -14.72
C MET A 34 -16.60 -2.05 -13.54
N ILE A 35 -17.80 -1.48 -13.39
CA ILE A 35 -18.73 -1.87 -12.32
C ILE A 35 -19.09 -3.35 -12.47
N GLU A 36 -19.40 -3.83 -13.68
CA GLU A 36 -19.73 -5.23 -13.93
C GLU A 36 -18.57 -6.17 -13.52
N VAL A 37 -17.34 -5.88 -13.96
CA VAL A 37 -16.20 -6.76 -13.70
C VAL A 37 -15.80 -6.71 -12.22
N ILE A 38 -15.70 -5.50 -11.63
CA ILE A 38 -15.24 -5.35 -10.25
C ILE A 38 -16.29 -5.85 -9.25
N SER A 39 -17.58 -5.81 -9.58
CA SER A 39 -18.62 -6.40 -8.73
C SER A 39 -18.42 -7.90 -8.50
N LYS A 40 -17.79 -8.61 -9.44
CA LYS A 40 -17.51 -10.06 -9.40
C LYS A 40 -16.13 -10.37 -8.81
N ASN A 41 -15.11 -9.62 -9.23
CA ASN A 41 -13.70 -9.92 -8.92
C ASN A 41 -13.19 -9.16 -7.70
N GLY A 42 -13.87 -8.09 -7.29
CA GLY A 42 -13.29 -7.09 -6.41
C GLY A 42 -12.28 -6.20 -7.15
N GLY A 43 -11.76 -5.18 -6.45
CA GLY A 43 -10.77 -4.24 -6.99
C GLY A 43 -10.96 -2.81 -6.52
N HIS A 44 -10.21 -1.88 -7.14
CA HIS A 44 -10.21 -0.46 -6.80
C HIS A 44 -11.27 0.28 -7.64
N LEU A 45 -12.56 0.24 -7.22
CA LEU A 45 -13.65 0.79 -8.03
C LEU A 45 -13.71 2.32 -7.98
N ALA A 46 -13.85 2.90 -6.78
CA ALA A 46 -14.11 4.33 -6.65
C ALA A 46 -12.97 5.23 -7.20
N PRO A 47 -11.67 4.91 -7.00
CA PRO A 47 -10.59 5.68 -7.61
C PRO A 47 -10.66 5.68 -9.15
N ASN A 48 -10.96 4.54 -9.76
CA ASN A 48 -11.04 4.41 -11.21
C ASN A 48 -12.25 5.15 -11.79
N LEU A 49 -13.42 5.05 -11.18
CA LEU A 49 -14.62 5.77 -11.63
C LEU A 49 -14.38 7.29 -11.65
N GLY A 50 -13.52 7.80 -10.77
CA GLY A 50 -13.20 9.23 -10.69
C GLY A 50 -12.28 9.75 -11.80
N VAL A 51 -11.53 8.89 -12.50
CA VAL A 51 -10.49 9.30 -13.45
C VAL A 51 -10.74 8.84 -14.90
N VAL A 52 -11.99 8.52 -15.25
CA VAL A 52 -12.30 8.02 -16.60
C VAL A 52 -12.01 9.08 -17.64
N GLU A 53 -12.58 10.29 -17.53
CA GLU A 53 -12.36 11.40 -18.45
C GLU A 53 -10.89 11.84 -18.45
N LEU A 54 -10.26 11.91 -17.28
CA LEU A 54 -8.84 12.25 -17.14
C LEU A 54 -7.96 11.27 -17.95
N THR A 55 -8.21 9.97 -17.84
CA THR A 55 -7.44 8.94 -18.57
C THR A 55 -7.68 9.01 -20.08
N LEU A 56 -8.94 9.21 -20.50
CA LEU A 56 -9.26 9.39 -21.92
C LEU A 56 -8.59 10.64 -22.51
N ALA A 57 -8.60 11.76 -21.80
CA ALA A 57 -7.93 13.00 -22.22
C ALA A 57 -6.40 12.81 -22.32
N LEU A 58 -5.77 12.13 -21.36
CA LEU A 58 -4.35 11.79 -21.42
C LEU A 58 -4.02 10.99 -22.70
N HIS A 59 -4.79 9.95 -23.02
CA HIS A 59 -4.55 9.13 -24.21
C HIS A 59 -5.01 9.80 -25.52
N LYS A 60 -5.87 10.81 -25.45
CA LYS A 60 -6.20 11.66 -26.60
C LYS A 60 -5.04 12.55 -27.00
N VAL A 61 -4.29 13.07 -26.02
CA VAL A 61 -3.21 14.09 -26.23
C VAL A 61 -1.84 13.43 -26.37
N PHE A 62 -1.48 12.47 -25.53
CA PHE A 62 -0.15 11.86 -25.49
C PHE A 62 -0.03 10.63 -26.37
N ASN A 63 1.12 10.45 -27.01
CA ASN A 63 1.39 9.38 -27.99
C ASN A 63 2.03 8.16 -27.32
N CYS A 64 1.27 7.46 -26.44
CA CYS A 64 1.75 6.24 -25.83
C CYS A 64 1.88 5.08 -26.84
N PRO A 65 2.93 4.25 -26.76
CA PRO A 65 3.93 4.16 -25.70
C PRO A 65 5.18 5.01 -25.89
N LYS A 66 5.28 5.86 -26.94
CA LYS A 66 6.41 6.79 -27.10
C LYS A 66 6.45 7.74 -25.89
N ASP A 67 5.37 8.48 -25.66
CA ASP A 67 5.18 9.29 -24.47
C ASP A 67 4.97 8.37 -23.26
N LYS A 68 5.45 8.78 -22.07
CA LYS A 68 5.44 7.97 -20.86
C LYS A 68 4.43 8.53 -19.87
N ILE A 69 3.45 7.72 -19.48
CA ILE A 69 2.51 8.03 -18.39
C ILE A 69 2.82 7.12 -17.20
N ILE A 70 3.18 7.72 -16.07
CA ILE A 70 3.49 7.01 -14.82
C ILE A 70 2.36 7.27 -13.83
N TRP A 71 1.70 6.21 -13.38
CA TRP A 71 0.61 6.27 -12.41
C TRP A 71 1.16 6.10 -11.00
N ASP A 72 0.95 7.10 -10.12
CA ASP A 72 1.30 6.97 -8.71
C ASP A 72 0.40 5.92 -8.04
N VAL A 73 0.93 5.04 -7.20
CA VAL A 73 0.26 3.83 -6.71
C VAL A 73 -0.19 2.92 -7.86
N GLY A 74 -0.90 3.45 -8.83
CA GLY A 74 -1.41 2.71 -9.99
C GLY A 74 -2.75 2.02 -9.79
N HIS A 75 -3.38 2.14 -8.62
CA HIS A 75 -4.70 1.58 -8.33
C HIS A 75 -5.83 2.22 -9.16
N GLN A 76 -5.61 3.39 -9.74
CA GLN A 76 -6.52 4.13 -10.64
C GLN A 76 -6.24 3.91 -12.14
N SER A 77 -5.49 2.88 -12.52
CA SER A 77 -5.04 2.65 -13.90
C SER A 77 -5.92 1.67 -14.70
N TYR A 78 -7.12 1.32 -14.22
CA TYR A 78 -7.94 0.31 -14.89
C TYR A 78 -8.43 0.77 -16.26
N ILE A 79 -8.79 2.04 -16.41
CA ILE A 79 -9.17 2.63 -17.69
C ILE A 79 -7.99 2.53 -18.68
N HIS A 80 -6.79 2.88 -18.22
CA HIS A 80 -5.56 2.75 -18.99
C HIS A 80 -5.37 1.30 -19.48
N LYS A 81 -5.59 0.28 -18.63
CA LYS A 81 -5.52 -1.12 -19.06
C LYS A 81 -6.57 -1.46 -20.12
N ILE A 82 -7.82 -1.03 -19.91
CA ILE A 82 -8.95 -1.31 -20.81
C ILE A 82 -8.67 -0.76 -22.21
N ILE A 83 -8.25 0.50 -22.34
CA ILE A 83 -8.06 1.18 -23.62
C ILE A 83 -6.70 0.91 -24.30
N THR A 84 -5.82 0.17 -23.64
CA THR A 84 -4.51 -0.25 -24.17
C THR A 84 -4.47 -1.73 -24.56
N GLY A 85 -5.60 -2.28 -25.03
CA GLY A 85 -5.71 -3.62 -25.60
C GLY A 85 -5.96 -4.73 -24.60
N ARG A 86 -6.18 -4.41 -23.31
CA ARG A 86 -6.41 -5.42 -22.26
C ARG A 86 -7.88 -5.53 -21.82
N ARG A 87 -8.82 -5.06 -22.65
CA ARG A 87 -10.27 -5.09 -22.32
C ARG A 87 -10.77 -6.50 -22.00
N GLU A 88 -10.48 -7.48 -22.86
CA GLU A 88 -10.94 -8.86 -22.62
C GLU A 88 -10.22 -9.49 -21.42
N ALA A 89 -8.92 -9.28 -21.30
CA ALA A 89 -8.14 -9.74 -20.17
C ALA A 89 -8.59 -9.08 -18.84
N PHE A 90 -9.21 -7.89 -18.89
CA PHE A 90 -9.71 -7.20 -17.69
C PHE A 90 -10.75 -8.01 -16.91
N LYS A 91 -11.43 -8.95 -17.54
CA LYS A 91 -12.34 -9.91 -16.88
C LYS A 91 -11.62 -10.81 -15.87
N THR A 92 -10.30 -10.95 -15.99
CA THR A 92 -9.45 -11.73 -15.07
C THR A 92 -8.66 -10.85 -14.10
N LEU A 93 -9.09 -9.59 -13.93
CA LEU A 93 -8.43 -8.63 -13.06
C LEU A 93 -8.22 -9.21 -11.65
N ARG A 94 -6.97 -9.19 -11.15
CA ARG A 94 -6.55 -9.64 -9.82
C ARG A 94 -6.76 -11.14 -9.55
N GLN A 95 -7.19 -11.91 -10.56
CA GLN A 95 -7.33 -13.36 -10.43
C GLN A 95 -5.98 -14.06 -10.69
N TYR A 96 -5.82 -15.26 -10.14
CA TYR A 96 -4.65 -16.09 -10.39
C TYR A 96 -4.44 -16.30 -11.88
N ASN A 97 -3.22 -16.08 -12.37
CA ASN A 97 -2.87 -16.06 -13.81
C ASN A 97 -3.61 -15.02 -14.66
N GLY A 98 -4.33 -14.09 -14.06
CA GLY A 98 -4.98 -12.96 -14.73
C GLY A 98 -4.11 -11.71 -14.77
N ILE A 99 -4.71 -10.56 -15.13
CA ILE A 99 -4.00 -9.28 -15.15
C ILE A 99 -3.90 -8.66 -13.77
N SER A 100 -2.78 -7.95 -13.54
CA SER A 100 -2.50 -7.24 -12.29
C SER A 100 -3.47 -6.09 -12.02
N GLY A 101 -3.76 -5.82 -10.75
CA GLY A 101 -4.49 -4.63 -10.30
C GLY A 101 -3.68 -3.33 -10.39
N PHE A 102 -2.39 -3.41 -10.74
CA PHE A 102 -1.45 -2.28 -10.86
C PHE A 102 -0.72 -2.31 -12.21
N PRO A 103 -0.15 -1.18 -12.68
CA PRO A 103 0.72 -1.16 -13.84
C PRO A 103 1.92 -2.09 -13.66
N LYS A 104 2.25 -2.82 -14.73
CA LYS A 104 3.34 -3.79 -14.73
C LYS A 104 4.06 -3.79 -16.08
N ILE A 105 5.34 -3.42 -16.11
CA ILE A 105 6.13 -3.30 -17.36
C ILE A 105 6.08 -4.60 -18.20
N GLN A 106 6.11 -5.76 -17.53
CA GLN A 106 6.07 -7.06 -18.20
C GLN A 106 4.67 -7.43 -18.76
N GLU A 107 3.61 -6.71 -18.35
CA GLU A 107 2.24 -6.97 -18.78
C GLU A 107 1.91 -6.23 -20.08
N SER A 108 2.44 -5.01 -20.25
CA SER A 108 2.13 -4.19 -21.42
C SER A 108 3.23 -3.16 -21.71
N LYS A 109 3.53 -2.95 -23.01
CA LYS A 109 4.40 -1.85 -23.47
C LYS A 109 3.89 -0.45 -23.09
N TYR A 110 2.61 -0.32 -22.76
CA TYR A 110 2.00 0.94 -22.33
C TYR A 110 2.21 1.23 -20.84
N ASP A 111 2.56 0.23 -20.03
CA ASP A 111 2.88 0.38 -18.62
C ASP A 111 4.34 0.84 -18.50
N ALA A 112 4.57 2.16 -18.57
CA ALA A 112 5.90 2.74 -18.62
C ALA A 112 6.74 2.46 -17.35
N PHE A 113 6.07 2.27 -16.20
CA PHE A 113 6.70 1.98 -14.91
C PHE A 113 5.78 1.13 -14.05
N GLY A 114 6.33 0.12 -13.37
CA GLY A 114 5.59 -0.70 -12.40
C GLY A 114 5.38 0.06 -11.10
N THR A 115 4.14 0.09 -10.59
CA THR A 115 3.78 0.79 -9.37
C THR A 115 2.96 -0.08 -8.43
N GLY A 116 2.70 0.40 -7.22
CA GLY A 116 1.95 -0.28 -6.16
C GLY A 116 2.01 0.53 -4.87
N HIS A 117 3.18 1.07 -4.54
CA HIS A 117 3.38 2.00 -3.44
C HIS A 117 3.25 3.45 -3.92
N SER A 118 2.83 4.36 -3.03
CA SER A 118 2.57 5.77 -3.33
C SER A 118 3.84 6.61 -3.47
N SER A 119 3.69 7.83 -3.97
CA SER A 119 4.68 8.92 -3.93
C SER A 119 5.94 8.71 -4.79
N THR A 120 5.97 7.68 -5.65
CA THR A 120 7.14 7.34 -6.48
C THR A 120 7.09 7.92 -7.89
N SER A 121 5.90 8.32 -8.36
CA SER A 121 5.67 8.66 -9.77
C SER A 121 6.48 9.86 -10.26
N ILE A 122 6.59 10.92 -9.45
CA ILE A 122 7.32 12.14 -9.84
C ILE A 122 8.81 11.84 -9.96
N SER A 123 9.40 11.10 -9.01
CA SER A 123 10.81 10.69 -9.07
C SER A 123 11.09 9.82 -10.29
N ALA A 124 10.25 8.83 -10.57
CA ALA A 124 10.39 7.97 -11.74
C ALA A 124 10.26 8.77 -13.05
N ALA A 125 9.29 9.68 -13.12
CA ALA A 125 9.07 10.52 -14.27
C ALA A 125 10.24 11.52 -14.50
N LEU A 126 10.77 12.11 -13.42
CA LEU A 126 11.96 12.96 -13.50
C LEU A 126 13.18 12.19 -14.05
N GLY A 127 13.40 10.96 -13.54
CA GLY A 127 14.46 10.09 -14.06
C GLY A 127 14.28 9.77 -15.55
N MET A 128 13.05 9.52 -16.01
CA MET A 128 12.75 9.31 -17.43
C MET A 128 12.96 10.60 -18.27
N ALA A 129 12.60 11.78 -17.74
CA ALA A 129 12.83 13.04 -18.41
C ALA A 129 14.33 13.36 -18.56
N ILE A 130 15.14 13.07 -17.54
CA ILE A 130 16.59 13.18 -17.59
C ILE A 130 17.16 12.22 -18.65
N ALA A 131 16.73 10.96 -18.65
CA ALA A 131 17.19 9.96 -19.61
C ALA A 131 16.81 10.33 -21.06
N ARG A 132 15.58 10.84 -21.29
CA ARG A 132 15.15 11.39 -22.57
C ARG A 132 16.10 12.47 -23.10
N ASP A 133 16.38 13.46 -22.25
CA ASP A 133 17.25 14.59 -22.63
C ASP A 133 18.68 14.12 -22.96
N LEU A 134 19.24 13.21 -22.18
CA LEU A 134 20.58 12.64 -22.39
C LEU A 134 20.67 11.82 -23.68
N LYS A 135 19.57 11.18 -24.09
CA LYS A 135 19.48 10.42 -25.35
C LYS A 135 19.14 11.30 -26.57
N GLY A 136 18.78 12.56 -26.36
CA GLY A 136 18.28 13.42 -27.42
C GLY A 136 16.90 13.01 -27.95
N GLU A 137 16.10 12.34 -27.17
CA GLU A 137 14.72 11.96 -27.47
C GLU A 137 13.76 13.13 -27.20
N ASP A 138 12.56 13.10 -27.81
CA ASP A 138 11.58 14.20 -27.78
C ASP A 138 10.23 13.84 -27.13
N ASN A 139 10.13 12.64 -26.54
CA ASN A 139 8.88 12.17 -25.94
C ASN A 139 8.48 12.96 -24.69
N GLU A 140 7.16 13.06 -24.47
CA GLU A 140 6.63 13.64 -23.25
C GLU A 140 6.70 12.64 -22.08
N VAL A 141 6.83 13.16 -20.86
CA VAL A 141 6.80 12.36 -19.62
C VAL A 141 5.78 12.98 -18.68
N VAL A 142 4.82 12.16 -18.26
CA VAL A 142 3.69 12.57 -17.43
C VAL A 142 3.64 11.71 -16.18
N ALA A 143 3.62 12.32 -14.99
CA ALA A 143 3.32 11.68 -13.72
C ALA A 143 1.89 12.01 -13.31
N VAL A 144 1.06 11.01 -13.02
CA VAL A 144 -0.29 11.19 -12.47
C VAL A 144 -0.25 10.80 -11.00
N ILE A 145 -0.41 11.77 -10.12
CA ILE A 145 -0.31 11.58 -8.67
C ILE A 145 -1.59 12.06 -7.97
N GLY A 146 -2.06 11.30 -6.98
CA GLY A 146 -3.19 11.69 -6.14
C GLY A 146 -2.78 12.65 -5.03
N ASP A 147 -3.73 13.45 -4.56
CA ASP A 147 -3.59 14.38 -3.44
C ASP A 147 -3.11 13.68 -2.15
N GLY A 148 -3.61 12.47 -1.86
CA GLY A 148 -3.12 11.65 -0.74
C GLY A 148 -1.64 11.26 -0.87
N SER A 149 -1.19 10.91 -2.06
CA SER A 149 0.23 10.55 -2.32
C SER A 149 1.16 11.76 -2.23
N MET A 150 0.63 12.98 -2.35
CA MET A 150 1.38 14.22 -2.13
C MET A 150 1.75 14.46 -0.66
N THR A 151 1.22 13.70 0.29
CA THR A 151 1.62 13.79 1.71
C THR A 151 2.94 13.06 2.01
N GLY A 152 3.41 12.21 1.12
CA GLY A 152 4.67 11.48 1.27
C GLY A 152 5.91 12.33 1.00
N GLY A 153 6.95 12.18 1.83
CA GLY A 153 8.21 12.95 1.74
C GLY A 153 8.88 12.87 0.36
N MET A 154 8.92 11.68 -0.25
CA MET A 154 9.53 11.47 -1.57
C MET A 154 8.88 12.33 -2.68
N ALA A 155 7.57 12.63 -2.58
CA ALA A 155 6.92 13.53 -3.54
C ALA A 155 7.50 14.96 -3.45
N TYR A 156 7.76 15.45 -2.23
CA TYR A 156 8.39 16.77 -2.03
C TYR A 156 9.85 16.79 -2.46
N GLU A 157 10.62 15.75 -2.17
CA GLU A 157 12.00 15.60 -2.66
C GLU A 157 12.04 15.65 -4.18
N ALA A 158 11.14 14.94 -4.84
CA ALA A 158 11.04 14.92 -6.29
C ALA A 158 10.63 16.27 -6.88
N LEU A 159 9.65 16.96 -6.28
CA LEU A 159 9.24 18.31 -6.70
C LEU A 159 10.38 19.32 -6.54
N ASN A 160 11.07 19.30 -5.40
CA ASN A 160 12.21 20.18 -5.15
C ASN A 160 13.31 19.98 -6.22
N ASN A 161 13.67 18.73 -6.49
CA ASN A 161 14.71 18.43 -7.47
C ASN A 161 14.27 18.73 -8.93
N ALA A 162 13.01 18.42 -9.28
CA ALA A 162 12.48 18.72 -10.62
C ALA A 162 12.43 20.22 -10.88
N GLY A 163 12.05 21.00 -9.84
CA GLY A 163 12.03 22.46 -9.93
C GLY A 163 13.42 23.08 -10.12
N ASP A 164 14.45 22.54 -9.47
CA ASP A 164 15.84 22.98 -9.65
C ASP A 164 16.38 22.63 -11.05
N LEU A 165 16.18 21.39 -11.48
CA LEU A 165 16.69 20.88 -12.77
C LEU A 165 15.97 21.46 -13.99
N GLN A 166 14.79 22.06 -13.84
CA GLN A 166 13.97 22.65 -14.91
C GLN A 166 13.74 21.72 -16.12
N LYS A 167 13.72 20.39 -15.89
CA LYS A 167 13.44 19.42 -16.94
C LYS A 167 11.97 19.49 -17.36
N LYS A 168 11.70 19.30 -18.65
CA LYS A 168 10.33 19.23 -19.15
C LYS A 168 9.65 17.97 -18.62
N LEU A 169 8.74 18.15 -17.67
CA LEU A 169 7.99 17.13 -16.96
C LEU A 169 6.58 17.65 -16.69
N ILE A 170 5.58 16.84 -16.92
CA ILE A 170 4.18 17.18 -16.60
C ILE A 170 3.74 16.34 -15.39
N VAL A 171 3.33 17.02 -14.32
CA VAL A 171 2.74 16.41 -13.13
C VAL A 171 1.24 16.70 -13.12
N VAL A 172 0.43 15.68 -13.20
CA VAL A 172 -1.04 15.78 -13.08
C VAL A 172 -1.41 15.45 -11.65
N LEU A 173 -1.74 16.47 -10.87
CA LEU A 173 -2.25 16.32 -9.51
C LEU A 173 -3.75 16.06 -9.55
N ASN A 174 -4.15 14.83 -9.31
CA ASN A 174 -5.55 14.40 -9.23
C ASN A 174 -6.07 14.60 -7.80
N ASP A 175 -6.79 15.69 -7.57
CA ASP A 175 -7.36 16.05 -6.28
C ASP A 175 -8.82 15.61 -6.18
N ASN A 176 -9.10 14.71 -5.25
CA ASN A 176 -10.45 14.24 -4.93
C ASN A 176 -10.77 14.26 -3.43
N GLU A 177 -9.98 14.98 -2.62
CA GLU A 177 -10.07 15.15 -1.16
C GLU A 177 -9.80 13.88 -0.34
N MET A 178 -9.41 12.80 -0.98
CA MET A 178 -9.38 11.50 -0.33
C MET A 178 -8.18 10.66 -0.77
N SER A 179 -7.47 10.12 0.22
CA SER A 179 -6.65 8.92 0.06
C SER A 179 -7.52 7.65 0.21
N ILE A 180 -7.19 6.74 1.08
CA ILE A 180 -8.10 5.67 1.54
C ILE A 180 -9.18 6.29 2.44
N ALA A 181 -8.78 7.15 3.38
CA ALA A 181 -9.64 7.99 4.21
C ALA A 181 -9.63 9.45 3.72
N LYS A 182 -10.31 10.35 4.43
CA LYS A 182 -10.21 11.79 4.20
C LYS A 182 -8.75 12.21 4.43
N ASN A 183 -8.21 13.02 3.52
CA ASN A 183 -6.83 13.50 3.64
C ASN A 183 -6.64 14.36 4.89
N VAL A 184 -5.45 14.30 5.45
CA VAL A 184 -5.02 15.04 6.65
C VAL A 184 -3.82 15.93 6.34
N GLY A 185 -3.59 16.93 7.20
CA GLY A 185 -2.43 17.79 7.17
C GLY A 185 -2.59 19.06 6.33
N ALA A 186 -1.67 20.01 6.54
CA ALA A 186 -1.71 21.36 5.97
C ALA A 186 -1.74 21.40 4.43
N MET A 187 -1.15 20.40 3.76
CA MET A 187 -1.23 20.31 2.30
C MET A 187 -2.65 20.04 1.82
N SER A 188 -3.41 19.18 2.53
CA SER A 188 -4.82 18.95 2.23
C SER A 188 -5.65 20.24 2.38
N ASP A 189 -5.41 21.01 3.44
CA ASP A 189 -6.07 22.29 3.66
C ASP A 189 -5.69 23.31 2.57
N TYR A 190 -4.42 23.32 2.16
CA TYR A 190 -3.96 24.18 1.07
C TYR A 190 -4.65 23.83 -0.25
N LEU A 191 -4.73 22.56 -0.64
CA LEU A 191 -5.43 22.11 -1.85
C LEU A 191 -6.93 22.43 -1.77
N TYR A 192 -7.56 22.27 -0.60
CA TYR A 192 -8.94 22.69 -0.36
C TYR A 192 -9.15 24.19 -0.61
N GLN A 193 -8.23 25.03 -0.13
CA GLN A 193 -8.28 26.49 -0.39
C GLN A 193 -8.14 26.81 -1.88
N LEU A 194 -7.24 26.13 -2.61
CA LEU A 194 -7.08 26.31 -4.06
C LEU A 194 -8.37 26.01 -4.81
N ARG A 195 -9.07 24.95 -4.43
CA ARG A 195 -10.31 24.50 -5.06
C ARG A 195 -11.51 25.42 -4.78
N THR A 196 -11.59 25.95 -3.56
CA THR A 196 -12.71 26.79 -3.11
C THR A 196 -12.56 28.27 -3.44
N ALA A 197 -11.39 28.70 -3.91
CA ALA A 197 -11.06 30.08 -4.24
C ALA A 197 -11.82 30.62 -5.46
N LYS A 198 -13.17 30.57 -5.45
CA LYS A 198 -14.05 31.24 -6.45
C LYS A 198 -13.80 32.76 -6.54
N THR A 199 -13.18 33.33 -5.53
CA THR A 199 -12.92 34.77 -5.39
C THR A 199 -11.85 35.28 -6.36
N TYR A 200 -10.89 34.44 -6.77
CA TYR A 200 -9.79 34.88 -7.64
C TYR A 200 -10.23 35.25 -9.06
N THR A 201 -11.08 34.44 -9.68
CA THR A 201 -11.60 34.72 -11.05
C THR A 201 -12.46 35.98 -11.07
N ARG A 202 -13.18 36.26 -9.98
CA ARG A 202 -14.00 37.45 -9.84
C ARG A 202 -13.16 38.69 -9.60
N ILE A 203 -12.21 38.65 -8.66
CA ILE A 203 -11.27 39.76 -8.38
C ILE A 203 -10.41 40.06 -9.60
N LYS A 204 -9.93 39.04 -10.34
CA LYS A 204 -9.16 39.24 -11.58
C LYS A 204 -9.99 39.95 -12.66
N LYS A 205 -11.24 39.53 -12.90
CA LYS A 205 -12.15 40.20 -13.85
C LYS A 205 -12.49 41.61 -13.42
N ASP A 206 -12.76 41.83 -12.14
CA ASP A 206 -13.10 43.15 -11.60
C ASP A 206 -11.88 44.10 -11.65
N LEU A 207 -10.66 43.60 -11.38
CA LEU A 207 -9.45 44.39 -11.47
C LEU A 207 -9.05 44.71 -12.92
N GLU A 208 -9.20 43.73 -13.84
CA GLU A 208 -8.98 43.94 -15.28
C GLU A 208 -10.05 44.89 -15.88
N GLY A 209 -11.30 44.83 -15.43
CA GLY A 209 -12.36 45.75 -15.79
C GLY A 209 -12.10 47.16 -15.26
N TRP A 210 -11.62 47.30 -14.03
CA TRP A 210 -11.29 48.58 -13.41
C TRP A 210 -10.06 49.24 -14.06
N LEU A 211 -9.02 48.47 -14.43
CA LEU A 211 -7.84 48.96 -15.13
C LEU A 211 -8.10 49.37 -16.58
N LYS A 212 -9.11 48.83 -17.25
CA LYS A 212 -9.48 49.17 -18.62
C LYS A 212 -10.24 50.50 -18.75
N HIS A 213 -10.77 51.00 -17.63
CA HIS A 213 -11.66 52.18 -17.67
C HIS A 213 -11.05 53.48 -17.14
N LYS A 214 -9.75 53.54 -16.81
CA LYS A 214 -9.07 54.79 -16.40
C LYS A 214 -7.71 54.94 -17.04
N ASN A 215 -7.51 56.04 -17.74
CA ASN A 215 -6.21 56.48 -18.27
C ASN A 215 -5.30 56.93 -17.11
N TYR A 216 -4.38 56.10 -16.66
CA TYR A 216 -3.32 56.46 -15.69
C TYR A 216 -1.97 56.47 -16.37
N GLY A 217 -1.11 57.47 -16.03
CA GLY A 217 0.21 57.64 -16.56
C GLY A 217 1.15 56.48 -16.18
N GLU A 218 2.24 56.29 -16.96
CA GLU A 218 3.19 55.17 -16.92
C GLU A 218 3.77 54.85 -15.52
N ASN A 219 3.94 55.87 -14.66
CA ASN A 219 4.47 55.69 -13.30
C ASN A 219 3.49 54.93 -12.36
N ILE A 220 2.20 55.12 -12.56
CA ILE A 220 1.16 54.41 -11.77
C ILE A 220 1.06 52.95 -12.27
N ILE A 221 1.25 52.71 -13.56
CA ILE A 221 1.28 51.38 -14.14
C ILE A 221 2.44 50.55 -13.57
N ASN A 222 3.60 51.15 -13.34
CA ASN A 222 4.76 50.48 -12.76
C ASN A 222 4.60 50.20 -11.26
N ILE A 223 3.98 51.10 -10.52
CA ILE A 223 3.61 50.87 -9.09
C ILE A 223 2.54 49.78 -9.02
N VAL A 224 1.51 49.84 -9.86
CA VAL A 224 0.47 48.78 -9.94
C VAL A 224 1.06 47.44 -10.38
N ARG A 225 2.05 47.41 -11.29
CA ARG A 225 2.77 46.16 -11.62
C ARG A 225 3.56 45.60 -10.45
N ARG A 226 4.24 46.42 -9.64
CA ARG A 226 4.95 45.99 -8.42
C ARG A 226 3.98 45.54 -7.31
N VAL A 227 2.92 46.30 -7.08
CA VAL A 227 1.86 45.93 -6.15
C VAL A 227 1.10 44.70 -6.67
N LYS A 228 0.82 44.62 -7.99
CA LYS A 228 0.23 43.44 -8.63
C LYS A 228 1.11 42.19 -8.47
N GLY A 229 2.44 42.34 -8.50
CA GLY A 229 3.40 41.29 -8.16
C GLY A 229 3.22 40.84 -6.70
N SER A 230 3.26 41.76 -5.76
CA SER A 230 3.19 41.48 -4.32
C SER A 230 1.80 40.97 -3.89
N VAL A 231 0.71 41.52 -4.41
CA VAL A 231 -0.67 41.04 -4.18
C VAL A 231 -0.91 39.70 -4.91
N LYS A 232 -0.29 39.49 -6.07
CA LYS A 232 -0.30 38.19 -6.76
C LYS A 232 0.25 37.09 -5.88
N TYR A 233 1.36 37.34 -5.18
CA TYR A 233 1.98 36.33 -4.28
C TYR A 233 1.16 36.03 -3.04
N LEU A 234 0.30 36.93 -2.59
CA LEU A 234 -0.57 36.72 -1.42
C LEU A 234 -1.93 36.07 -1.75
N LEU A 235 -2.34 36.03 -3.02
CA LEU A 235 -3.67 35.60 -3.44
C LEU A 235 -3.67 34.59 -4.61
N VAL A 236 -2.50 34.11 -5.08
CA VAL A 236 -2.44 33.23 -6.25
C VAL A 236 -2.59 31.77 -5.80
N PRO A 237 -3.61 31.06 -6.28
CA PRO A 237 -3.68 29.61 -6.19
C PRO A 237 -2.42 28.98 -6.81
N GLY A 238 -1.82 27.99 -6.14
CA GLY A 238 -0.64 27.28 -6.66
C GLY A 238 0.71 27.90 -6.32
N SER A 239 0.76 28.97 -5.51
CA SER A 239 2.01 29.67 -5.18
C SER A 239 3.13 28.77 -4.63
N VAL A 240 2.81 27.73 -3.85
CA VAL A 240 3.79 26.75 -3.36
C VAL A 240 4.50 26.05 -4.51
N PHE A 241 3.78 25.60 -5.52
CA PHE A 241 4.35 24.92 -6.68
C PHE A 241 5.14 25.88 -7.58
N GLU A 242 4.67 27.11 -7.72
CA GLU A 242 5.40 28.16 -8.47
C GLU A 242 6.73 28.51 -7.79
N HIS A 243 6.78 28.58 -6.46
CA HIS A 243 8.02 28.79 -5.70
C HIS A 243 8.99 27.60 -5.80
N LEU A 244 8.46 26.39 -5.96
CA LEU A 244 9.27 25.21 -6.27
C LEU A 244 9.74 25.16 -7.74
N GLY A 245 9.47 26.18 -8.56
CA GLY A 245 9.93 26.26 -9.94
C GLY A 245 9.03 25.64 -10.99
N PHE A 246 7.81 25.23 -10.64
CA PHE A 246 6.84 24.70 -11.59
C PHE A 246 5.94 25.79 -12.16
N LYS A 247 5.46 25.59 -13.38
CA LYS A 247 4.30 26.33 -13.88
C LYS A 247 3.03 25.63 -13.43
N TYR A 248 2.12 26.35 -12.81
CA TYR A 248 0.88 25.82 -12.29
C TYR A 248 -0.30 26.15 -13.20
N TYR A 249 -1.07 25.11 -13.58
CA TYR A 249 -2.34 25.22 -14.29
C TYR A 249 -3.46 24.59 -13.46
N GLY A 250 -4.48 25.33 -13.19
CA GLY A 250 -5.65 24.81 -12.47
C GLY A 250 -6.26 25.79 -11.45
N PRO A 251 -7.24 25.33 -10.69
CA PRO A 251 -7.84 24.00 -10.78
C PRO A 251 -8.69 23.79 -12.05
N VAL A 252 -8.63 22.56 -12.61
CA VAL A 252 -9.32 22.13 -13.84
C VAL A 252 -10.38 21.10 -13.46
N ASP A 253 -11.57 21.17 -14.05
CA ASP A 253 -12.59 20.12 -13.88
C ASP A 253 -12.14 18.84 -14.59
N GLY A 254 -11.83 17.80 -13.82
CA GLY A 254 -11.37 16.49 -14.29
C GLY A 254 -12.42 15.64 -15.00
N HIS A 255 -13.65 16.18 -15.12
CA HIS A 255 -14.74 15.53 -15.81
C HIS A 255 -15.16 16.26 -17.10
N ASN A 256 -14.48 17.36 -17.43
CA ASN A 256 -14.65 18.08 -18.68
C ASN A 256 -13.54 17.69 -19.66
N LEU A 257 -13.84 16.75 -20.58
CA LEU A 257 -12.87 16.22 -21.55
C LEU A 257 -12.27 17.30 -22.45
N GLU A 258 -13.07 18.26 -22.92
CA GLU A 258 -12.60 19.32 -23.82
C GLU A 258 -11.58 20.22 -23.12
N HIS A 259 -11.91 20.68 -21.91
CA HIS A 259 -11.01 21.49 -21.09
C HIS A 259 -9.73 20.77 -20.69
N LEU A 260 -9.83 19.46 -20.33
CA LEU A 260 -8.64 18.64 -20.03
C LEU A 260 -7.70 18.54 -21.24
N VAL A 261 -8.23 18.25 -22.43
CA VAL A 261 -7.44 18.18 -23.66
C VAL A 261 -6.73 19.51 -23.95
N GLU A 262 -7.45 20.64 -23.85
CA GLU A 262 -6.89 21.98 -24.06
C GLU A 262 -5.72 22.27 -23.09
N VAL A 263 -5.89 21.96 -21.81
CA VAL A 263 -4.83 22.19 -20.81
C VAL A 263 -3.64 21.27 -21.02
N PHE A 264 -3.85 20.00 -21.40
CA PHE A 264 -2.74 19.07 -21.70
C PHE A 264 -1.96 19.49 -22.95
N GLU A 265 -2.62 19.96 -24.01
CA GLU A 265 -1.94 20.50 -25.18
C GLU A 265 -1.13 21.77 -24.84
N THR A 266 -1.65 22.63 -23.98
CA THR A 266 -0.94 23.79 -23.46
C THR A 266 0.30 23.38 -22.67
N ALA A 267 0.17 22.39 -21.80
CA ALA A 267 1.29 21.86 -21.00
C ALA A 267 2.40 21.25 -21.87
N LYS A 268 2.06 20.54 -22.94
CA LYS A 268 3.04 20.03 -23.92
C LYS A 268 3.91 21.11 -24.54
N GLN A 269 3.34 22.31 -24.76
CA GLN A 269 4.06 23.42 -25.36
C GLN A 269 4.82 24.25 -24.32
N THR A 270 4.56 24.02 -23.03
CA THR A 270 5.16 24.79 -21.94
C THR A 270 6.57 24.29 -21.62
N PRO A 271 7.61 25.15 -21.67
CA PRO A 271 8.95 24.75 -21.28
C PRO A 271 9.09 24.60 -19.77
N GLY A 272 9.95 23.66 -19.32
CA GLY A 272 10.21 23.34 -17.92
C GLY A 272 9.13 22.46 -17.29
N PRO A 273 9.18 22.27 -15.97
CA PRO A 273 8.23 21.43 -15.26
C PRO A 273 6.88 22.12 -15.07
N VAL A 274 5.81 21.35 -15.24
CA VAL A 274 4.42 21.82 -15.16
C VAL A 274 3.65 20.99 -14.13
N ILE A 275 2.83 21.63 -13.30
CA ILE A 275 1.79 20.99 -12.50
C ILE A 275 0.42 21.37 -13.04
N ILE A 276 -0.41 20.36 -13.30
CA ILE A 276 -1.82 20.52 -13.67
C ILE A 276 -2.66 19.99 -12.51
N HIS A 277 -3.37 20.88 -11.82
CA HIS A 277 -4.24 20.53 -10.72
C HIS A 277 -5.64 20.21 -11.25
N VAL A 278 -6.01 18.93 -11.19
CA VAL A 278 -7.27 18.41 -11.72
C VAL A 278 -8.17 17.97 -10.57
N ILE A 279 -9.38 18.49 -10.54
CA ILE A 279 -10.39 18.14 -9.54
C ILE A 279 -11.27 17.02 -10.08
N THR A 280 -11.35 15.92 -9.34
CA THR A 280 -12.18 14.77 -9.70
C THR A 280 -13.12 14.37 -8.57
N LYS A 281 -14.15 13.58 -8.88
CA LYS A 281 -15.07 13.01 -7.91
C LYS A 281 -14.89 11.51 -7.82
N LYS A 282 -14.38 11.04 -6.68
CA LYS A 282 -14.18 9.62 -6.40
C LYS A 282 -15.52 8.86 -6.43
N GLY A 283 -15.60 7.75 -7.17
CA GLY A 283 -16.82 6.96 -7.32
C GLY A 283 -17.84 7.49 -8.35
N LYS A 284 -17.49 8.51 -9.15
CA LYS A 284 -18.40 9.17 -10.11
C LYS A 284 -19.16 8.20 -11.00
N GLY A 285 -20.49 8.38 -11.08
CA GLY A 285 -21.38 7.60 -11.93
C GLY A 285 -21.86 6.29 -11.30
N TYR A 286 -21.51 6.04 -10.02
CA TYR A 286 -22.06 4.91 -9.26
C TYR A 286 -22.45 5.40 -7.85
N GLU A 287 -23.74 5.60 -7.63
CA GLU A 287 -24.27 6.24 -6.42
C GLU A 287 -23.75 5.61 -5.10
N PRO A 288 -23.70 4.27 -4.93
CA PRO A 288 -23.14 3.67 -3.72
C PRO A 288 -21.67 4.05 -3.47
N ALA A 289 -20.85 4.16 -4.54
CA ALA A 289 -19.45 4.55 -4.42
C ALA A 289 -19.28 6.07 -4.19
N GLU A 290 -20.17 6.90 -4.74
CA GLU A 290 -20.16 8.34 -4.45
C GLU A 290 -20.53 8.65 -2.99
N LYS A 291 -21.48 7.89 -2.41
CA LYS A 291 -21.91 8.05 -1.01
C LYS A 291 -20.89 7.49 0.00
N SER A 292 -20.13 6.47 -0.38
CA SER A 292 -19.20 5.78 0.51
C SER A 292 -17.91 5.42 -0.23
N PRO A 293 -17.13 6.39 -0.70
CA PRO A 293 -15.95 6.14 -1.54
C PRO A 293 -14.87 5.30 -0.84
N ASN A 294 -14.77 5.35 0.49
CA ASN A 294 -13.85 4.53 1.27
C ASN A 294 -14.15 3.04 1.14
N LYS A 295 -15.44 2.65 1.20
CA LYS A 295 -15.87 1.25 1.07
C LYS A 295 -15.54 0.66 -0.31
N PHE A 296 -15.46 1.52 -1.34
CA PHE A 296 -15.15 1.15 -2.72
C PHE A 296 -13.74 1.56 -3.15
N HIS A 297 -12.89 2.03 -2.23
CA HIS A 297 -11.49 2.27 -2.54
C HIS A 297 -10.79 0.96 -2.94
N GLY A 298 -10.89 -0.08 -2.10
CA GLY A 298 -10.53 -1.46 -2.40
C GLY A 298 -11.65 -2.38 -1.91
N THR A 299 -12.47 -2.91 -2.82
CA THR A 299 -13.63 -3.72 -2.44
C THR A 299 -13.47 -5.16 -2.88
N GLY A 300 -14.03 -6.10 -2.11
CA GLY A 300 -14.35 -7.45 -2.57
C GLY A 300 -15.58 -7.46 -3.49
N PRO A 301 -16.07 -8.62 -3.90
CA PRO A 301 -17.30 -8.77 -4.65
C PRO A 301 -18.50 -8.10 -3.95
N PHE A 302 -19.43 -7.55 -4.74
CA PHE A 302 -20.59 -6.83 -4.21
C PHE A 302 -21.79 -6.90 -5.16
N GLU A 303 -22.98 -6.67 -4.62
CA GLU A 303 -24.21 -6.55 -5.41
C GLU A 303 -24.30 -5.15 -6.04
N ILE A 304 -24.43 -5.07 -7.36
CA ILE A 304 -24.41 -3.79 -8.10
C ILE A 304 -25.54 -2.85 -7.66
N LYS A 305 -26.77 -3.37 -7.45
CA LYS A 305 -27.94 -2.55 -7.14
C LYS A 305 -27.85 -1.84 -5.79
N THR A 306 -27.30 -2.50 -4.79
CA THR A 306 -27.26 -2.04 -3.40
C THR A 306 -25.89 -1.55 -2.95
N GLY A 307 -24.84 -1.96 -3.65
CA GLY A 307 -23.45 -1.76 -3.22
C GLY A 307 -23.04 -2.57 -2.00
N LYS A 308 -23.86 -3.52 -1.55
CA LYS A 308 -23.54 -4.38 -0.41
C LYS A 308 -22.48 -5.41 -0.79
N LYS A 309 -21.43 -5.52 0.03
CA LYS A 309 -20.40 -6.56 -0.12
C LYS A 309 -21.02 -7.94 0.06
N ILE A 310 -20.58 -8.88 -0.77
CA ILE A 310 -20.87 -10.30 -0.61
C ILE A 310 -19.87 -10.82 0.41
N THR A 311 -20.34 -11.12 1.63
CA THR A 311 -19.54 -11.61 2.75
C THR A 311 -20.07 -12.94 3.22
N ASN A 312 -19.19 -13.78 3.77
CA ASN A 312 -19.62 -14.96 4.52
C ASN A 312 -20.02 -14.51 5.94
N PRO A 313 -21.30 -14.65 6.35
CA PRO A 313 -21.74 -14.25 7.69
C PRO A 313 -21.10 -15.09 8.81
N ASP A 314 -20.68 -16.32 8.50
CA ASP A 314 -20.09 -17.26 9.46
C ASP A 314 -18.55 -17.13 9.53
N ALA A 315 -17.97 -16.16 8.83
CA ALA A 315 -16.52 -15.96 8.88
C ALA A 315 -16.08 -15.51 10.28
N PRO A 316 -15.00 -16.11 10.84
CA PRO A 316 -14.41 -15.65 12.09
C PRO A 316 -14.01 -14.17 12.06
N VAL A 317 -13.88 -13.58 13.24
CA VAL A 317 -13.39 -12.20 13.40
C VAL A 317 -12.03 -12.04 12.73
N SER A 318 -11.79 -10.88 12.11
CA SER A 318 -10.51 -10.63 11.43
C SER A 318 -9.39 -10.26 12.41
N TYR A 319 -8.15 -10.60 12.06
CA TYR A 319 -6.96 -10.18 12.85
C TYR A 319 -6.91 -8.66 13.04
N THR A 320 -7.23 -7.89 12.00
CA THR A 320 -7.30 -6.42 12.05
C THR A 320 -8.29 -5.92 13.12
N GLU A 321 -9.47 -6.54 13.20
CA GLU A 321 -10.48 -6.18 14.18
C GLU A 321 -10.08 -6.58 15.60
N VAL A 322 -9.50 -7.77 15.76
CA VAL A 322 -8.97 -8.25 17.06
C VAL A 322 -7.86 -7.32 17.55
N PHE A 323 -6.92 -6.93 16.68
CA PHE A 323 -5.86 -5.99 17.02
C PHE A 323 -6.43 -4.65 17.51
N GLY A 324 -7.32 -4.03 16.73
CA GLY A 324 -7.87 -2.71 17.06
C GLY A 324 -8.68 -2.72 18.38
N LYS A 325 -9.57 -3.71 18.56
CA LYS A 325 -10.38 -3.85 19.78
C LYS A 325 -9.53 -4.16 21.01
N THR A 326 -8.49 -4.99 20.87
CA THR A 326 -7.56 -5.29 21.95
C THR A 326 -6.78 -4.06 22.37
N LEU A 327 -6.33 -3.24 21.39
CA LEU A 327 -5.63 -2.00 21.69
C LEU A 327 -6.52 -1.00 22.45
N VAL A 328 -7.81 -0.90 22.09
CA VAL A 328 -8.80 -0.09 22.84
C VAL A 328 -8.92 -0.59 24.27
N GLN A 329 -8.98 -1.90 24.49
CA GLN A 329 -9.06 -2.50 25.82
C GLN A 329 -7.82 -2.16 26.68
N LEU A 330 -6.61 -2.30 26.09
CA LEU A 330 -5.35 -1.99 26.79
C LEU A 330 -5.23 -0.49 27.12
N ALA A 331 -5.65 0.38 26.21
CA ALA A 331 -5.60 1.83 26.38
C ALA A 331 -6.59 2.39 27.43
N LYS A 332 -7.56 1.58 27.85
CA LYS A 332 -8.47 1.93 28.95
C LYS A 332 -7.71 2.06 30.27
N ASP A 333 -6.77 1.16 30.50
CA ASP A 333 -6.03 1.05 31.76
C ASP A 333 -4.68 1.81 31.68
N ASP A 334 -4.12 1.98 30.49
CA ASP A 334 -2.89 2.76 30.28
C ASP A 334 -3.12 4.00 29.39
N LYS A 335 -3.14 5.17 30.02
CA LYS A 335 -3.32 6.46 29.32
C LYS A 335 -2.12 6.89 28.49
N LYS A 336 -0.96 6.24 28.63
CA LYS A 336 0.24 6.52 27.84
C LYS A 336 0.19 5.93 26.44
N ILE A 337 -0.70 4.96 26.21
CA ILE A 337 -0.88 4.34 24.90
C ILE A 337 -1.45 5.38 23.93
N VAL A 338 -0.75 5.60 22.84
CA VAL A 338 -1.16 6.41 21.68
C VAL A 338 -1.07 5.56 20.41
N ALA A 339 -1.98 5.79 19.47
CA ALA A 339 -2.04 5.04 18.23
C ALA A 339 -1.75 5.93 17.03
N ILE A 340 -0.89 5.45 16.12
CA ILE A 340 -0.45 6.18 14.93
C ILE A 340 -0.68 5.31 13.70
N THR A 341 -1.21 5.87 12.63
CA THR A 341 -1.31 5.22 11.33
C THR A 341 -0.91 6.16 10.20
N ALA A 342 -0.61 5.59 9.04
CA ALA A 342 -0.28 6.31 7.81
C ALA A 342 -1.42 6.17 6.80
N ALA A 343 -2.48 6.98 6.92
CA ALA A 343 -3.67 7.05 6.06
C ALA A 343 -4.53 5.77 6.02
N MET A 344 -4.38 4.86 7.00
CA MET A 344 -5.04 3.54 6.96
C MET A 344 -5.77 3.18 8.27
N PRO A 345 -6.61 4.05 8.85
CA PRO A 345 -7.28 3.72 10.12
C PRO A 345 -8.15 2.46 10.02
N ASP A 346 -9.00 2.35 9.00
CA ASP A 346 -9.86 1.17 8.78
C ASP A 346 -9.03 -0.09 8.47
N GLY A 347 -7.99 0.09 7.65
CA GLY A 347 -7.15 -1.01 7.18
C GLY A 347 -6.29 -1.66 8.26
N THR A 348 -6.00 -0.95 9.34
CA THR A 348 -5.19 -1.40 10.48
C THR A 348 -6.01 -1.64 11.75
N GLY A 349 -7.35 -1.41 11.70
CA GLY A 349 -8.23 -1.52 12.85
C GLY A 349 -8.13 -0.35 13.84
N LEU A 350 -7.34 0.68 13.54
CA LEU A 350 -7.21 1.84 14.41
C LEU A 350 -8.41 2.79 14.37
N ASN A 351 -9.38 2.58 13.47
CA ASN A 351 -10.68 3.24 13.52
C ASN A 351 -11.38 3.03 14.88
N TYR A 352 -11.31 1.80 15.46
CA TYR A 352 -11.84 1.55 16.81
C TYR A 352 -11.16 2.39 17.89
N PHE A 353 -9.85 2.58 17.76
CA PHE A 353 -9.09 3.41 18.69
C PHE A 353 -9.40 4.91 18.50
N ALA A 354 -9.50 5.37 17.26
CA ALA A 354 -9.87 6.75 16.92
C ALA A 354 -11.25 7.13 17.47
N ASP A 355 -12.22 6.22 17.39
CA ASP A 355 -13.57 6.42 17.92
C ASP A 355 -13.57 6.48 19.46
N ALA A 356 -12.77 5.62 20.12
CA ALA A 356 -12.73 5.53 21.58
C ALA A 356 -11.85 6.62 22.23
N TYR A 357 -10.74 6.99 21.60
CA TYR A 357 -9.71 7.88 22.15
C TYR A 357 -9.17 8.86 21.08
N PRO A 358 -10.01 9.77 20.55
CA PRO A 358 -9.63 10.66 19.43
C PRO A 358 -8.40 11.54 19.76
N ASP A 359 -8.24 11.98 21.01
CA ASP A 359 -7.10 12.82 21.41
C ASP A 359 -5.77 12.05 21.52
N ARG A 360 -5.78 10.72 21.39
CA ARG A 360 -4.62 9.84 21.44
C ARG A 360 -4.40 9.08 20.12
N PHE A 361 -5.16 9.43 19.10
CA PHE A 361 -5.05 8.87 17.76
C PHE A 361 -4.45 9.89 16.78
N PHE A 362 -3.48 9.45 15.98
CA PHE A 362 -2.79 10.30 15.01
C PHE A 362 -2.73 9.62 13.65
N ASP A 363 -3.38 10.22 12.66
CA ASP A 363 -3.18 9.88 11.25
C ASP A 363 -2.23 10.89 10.63
N VAL A 364 -1.10 10.42 10.12
CA VAL A 364 -0.04 11.29 9.56
C VAL A 364 -0.10 11.43 8.04
N GLY A 365 -1.14 10.91 7.39
CA GLY A 365 -1.19 10.79 5.93
C GLY A 365 -0.29 9.64 5.45
N ILE A 366 0.01 9.59 4.14
CA ILE A 366 0.87 8.52 3.59
C ILE A 366 2.34 8.89 3.84
N ALA A 367 2.79 8.77 5.10
CA ALA A 367 4.10 9.22 5.56
C ALA A 367 4.67 8.28 6.64
N GLU A 368 5.02 7.06 6.26
CA GLU A 368 5.43 5.99 7.17
C GLU A 368 6.72 6.37 7.94
N GLN A 369 7.69 7.02 7.29
CA GLN A 369 8.91 7.49 7.97
C GLN A 369 8.57 8.47 9.09
N HIS A 370 7.68 9.44 8.80
CA HIS A 370 7.22 10.40 9.81
C HIS A 370 6.46 9.72 10.95
N ALA A 371 5.60 8.74 10.65
CA ALA A 371 4.89 7.96 11.66
C ALA A 371 5.86 7.31 12.65
N VAL A 372 6.90 6.65 12.13
CA VAL A 372 7.88 5.90 12.93
C VAL A 372 8.78 6.85 13.75
N THR A 373 9.34 7.89 13.13
CA THR A 373 10.20 8.87 13.83
C THR A 373 9.40 9.69 14.86
N SER A 374 8.15 10.06 14.55
CA SER A 374 7.27 10.75 15.52
C SER A 374 6.93 9.85 16.71
N ALA A 375 6.69 8.55 16.48
CA ALA A 375 6.51 7.57 17.54
C ALA A 375 7.75 7.46 18.44
N ALA A 376 8.95 7.47 17.86
CA ALA A 376 10.20 7.48 18.62
C ALA A 376 10.27 8.71 19.53
N GLY A 377 9.94 9.91 19.03
CA GLY A 377 9.85 11.13 19.82
C GLY A 377 8.83 11.06 20.96
N MET A 378 7.65 10.48 20.70
CA MET A 378 6.61 10.27 21.74
C MET A 378 7.08 9.28 22.80
N ALA A 379 7.77 8.20 22.42
CA ALA A 379 8.32 7.23 23.36
C ALA A 379 9.42 7.84 24.22
N ALA A 380 10.32 8.62 23.63
CA ALA A 380 11.36 9.37 24.37
C ALA A 380 10.76 10.37 25.37
N ALA A 381 9.55 10.89 25.08
CA ALA A 381 8.79 11.75 25.98
C ALA A 381 7.94 10.97 27.02
N GLY A 382 8.03 9.64 27.08
CA GLY A 382 7.41 8.78 28.09
C GLY A 382 6.01 8.26 27.75
N LEU A 383 5.59 8.31 26.47
CA LEU A 383 4.38 7.65 25.97
C LEU A 383 4.68 6.22 25.50
N HIS A 384 3.62 5.45 25.24
CA HIS A 384 3.68 4.10 24.67
C HIS A 384 3.03 4.10 23.29
N PRO A 385 3.74 4.51 22.22
CA PRO A 385 3.17 4.60 20.89
C PRO A 385 3.06 3.21 20.22
N VAL A 386 1.92 3.00 19.56
CA VAL A 386 1.63 1.86 18.70
C VAL A 386 1.45 2.37 17.28
N VAL A 387 2.39 2.05 16.40
CA VAL A 387 2.33 2.40 14.97
C VAL A 387 1.76 1.23 14.22
N ALA A 388 0.55 1.37 13.65
CA ALA A 388 -0.05 0.32 12.84
C ALA A 388 0.01 0.66 11.35
N VAL A 389 0.74 -0.17 10.60
CA VAL A 389 0.95 -0.05 9.16
C VAL A 389 0.92 -1.44 8.50
N TYR A 390 0.75 -1.49 7.18
CA TYR A 390 0.93 -2.76 6.47
C TYR A 390 2.40 -3.17 6.43
N SER A 391 2.66 -4.45 6.57
CA SER A 391 4.03 -4.99 6.56
C SER A 391 4.85 -4.51 5.36
N THR A 392 4.28 -4.55 4.15
CA THR A 392 4.97 -4.06 2.95
C THR A 392 5.29 -2.56 2.98
N PHE A 393 4.46 -1.72 3.63
CA PHE A 393 4.67 -0.28 3.69
C PHE A 393 5.69 0.14 4.75
N LEU A 394 5.89 -0.69 5.80
CA LEU A 394 6.97 -0.44 6.76
C LEU A 394 8.36 -0.42 6.11
N GLN A 395 8.54 -1.07 4.96
CA GLN A 395 9.82 -1.04 4.21
C GLN A 395 10.34 0.38 3.98
N ARG A 396 9.44 1.39 3.83
CA ARG A 396 9.83 2.79 3.67
C ARG A 396 10.46 3.40 4.91
N ALA A 397 10.11 2.90 6.08
CA ALA A 397 10.57 3.42 7.36
C ALA A 397 11.66 2.55 7.99
N TYR A 398 12.31 1.67 7.22
CA TYR A 398 13.35 0.76 7.73
C TYR A 398 14.46 1.50 8.46
N ASP A 399 14.99 2.57 7.86
CA ASP A 399 16.01 3.42 8.49
C ASP A 399 15.50 4.05 9.80
N SER A 400 14.27 4.59 9.81
CA SER A 400 13.68 5.17 11.02
C SER A 400 13.45 4.14 12.12
N VAL A 401 13.12 2.88 11.79
CA VAL A 401 13.03 1.80 12.78
C VAL A 401 14.41 1.49 13.37
N LEU A 402 15.44 1.38 12.54
CA LEU A 402 16.80 1.08 12.96
C LEU A 402 17.39 2.22 13.78
N HIS A 403 17.39 3.43 13.21
CA HIS A 403 18.10 4.60 13.75
C HIS A 403 17.33 5.29 14.88
N ASP A 404 16.02 5.57 14.67
CA ASP A 404 15.28 6.40 15.59
C ASP A 404 14.68 5.60 16.76
N ILE A 405 14.29 4.33 16.52
CA ILE A 405 13.67 3.49 17.54
C ILE A 405 14.66 2.52 18.18
N ALA A 406 15.25 1.60 17.38
CA ALA A 406 15.97 0.47 17.95
C ALA A 406 17.33 0.86 18.53
N MET A 407 18.10 1.73 17.86
CA MET A 407 19.37 2.22 18.36
C MET A 407 19.25 2.92 19.74
N GLN A 408 18.10 3.53 19.99
CA GLN A 408 17.79 4.21 21.24
C GLN A 408 17.01 3.32 22.23
N ASN A 409 16.72 2.07 21.85
CA ASN A 409 15.93 1.11 22.63
C ASN A 409 14.59 1.66 23.13
N LEU A 410 13.88 2.41 22.28
CA LEU A 410 12.63 3.06 22.65
C LEU A 410 11.44 2.08 22.62
N PRO A 411 10.51 2.16 23.60
CA PRO A 411 9.36 1.28 23.71
C PRO A 411 8.26 1.65 22.70
N VAL A 412 8.49 1.32 21.43
CA VAL A 412 7.55 1.51 20.34
C VAL A 412 7.05 0.15 19.86
N VAL A 413 5.74 0.00 19.71
CA VAL A 413 5.13 -1.18 19.12
C VAL A 413 4.82 -0.93 17.64
N LEU A 414 5.37 -1.75 16.76
CA LEU A 414 5.06 -1.78 15.33
C LEU A 414 4.04 -2.88 15.07
N GLY A 415 2.76 -2.52 14.87
CA GLY A 415 1.69 -3.44 14.48
C GLY A 415 1.69 -3.62 12.96
N LEU A 416 2.18 -4.76 12.48
CA LEU A 416 2.38 -5.04 11.06
C LEU A 416 1.23 -5.89 10.52
N ASP A 417 0.20 -5.21 10.03
CA ASP A 417 -0.93 -5.87 9.37
C ASP A 417 -0.55 -6.33 7.95
N ARG A 418 -1.23 -7.30 7.38
CA ARG A 418 -0.99 -7.89 6.05
C ARG A 418 0.41 -8.50 5.93
N ALA A 419 0.92 -9.13 6.98
CA ALA A 419 2.13 -9.93 6.89
C ALA A 419 1.90 -11.22 6.08
N GLY A 420 2.91 -11.68 5.38
CA GLY A 420 2.82 -12.84 4.48
C GLY A 420 2.14 -12.52 3.15
N LEU A 421 1.51 -13.50 2.52
CA LEU A 421 0.82 -13.37 1.25
C LEU A 421 -0.55 -12.72 1.44
N VAL A 422 -0.77 -11.60 0.75
CA VAL A 422 -2.04 -10.85 0.84
C VAL A 422 -3.04 -11.21 -0.27
N GLY A 423 -2.59 -11.96 -1.28
CA GLY A 423 -3.45 -12.45 -2.35
C GLY A 423 -3.57 -11.50 -3.54
N ASP A 424 -4.73 -10.90 -3.73
CA ASP A 424 -5.18 -10.25 -4.97
C ASP A 424 -4.34 -9.04 -5.42
N ASP A 425 -3.65 -8.34 -4.52
CA ASP A 425 -2.83 -7.16 -4.83
C ASP A 425 -1.39 -7.54 -5.24
N GLY A 426 -1.00 -8.79 -5.04
CA GLY A 426 0.23 -9.38 -5.58
C GLY A 426 1.52 -8.86 -4.93
N TYR A 427 2.61 -8.99 -5.67
CA TYR A 427 3.98 -8.82 -5.16
C TYR A 427 4.29 -7.44 -4.57
N THR A 428 3.57 -6.39 -4.96
CA THR A 428 3.75 -5.05 -4.39
C THR A 428 3.17 -4.91 -2.99
N HIS A 429 2.28 -5.83 -2.59
CA HIS A 429 1.57 -5.77 -1.32
C HIS A 429 1.84 -6.95 -0.39
N HIS A 430 2.49 -8.02 -0.86
CA HIS A 430 2.91 -9.12 0.01
C HIS A 430 3.87 -8.64 1.09
N GLY A 431 3.56 -8.91 2.35
CA GLY A 431 4.38 -8.60 3.52
C GLY A 431 5.33 -9.73 3.85
N VAL A 432 6.20 -10.12 2.92
CA VAL A 432 7.03 -11.33 3.04
C VAL A 432 8.48 -11.07 3.44
N PHE A 433 8.89 -9.80 3.50
CA PHE A 433 10.28 -9.43 3.76
C PHE A 433 10.53 -8.95 5.19
N ASP A 434 9.49 -8.73 5.98
CA ASP A 434 9.57 -8.13 7.31
C ASP A 434 10.44 -8.91 8.28
N PHE A 435 10.31 -10.23 8.37
CA PHE A 435 11.23 -11.05 9.18
C PHE A 435 12.68 -10.81 8.80
N SER A 436 12.99 -10.85 7.50
CA SER A 436 14.36 -10.76 7.00
C SER A 436 15.02 -9.43 7.35
N TYR A 437 14.38 -8.29 7.04
CA TYR A 437 15.01 -7.00 7.28
C TYR A 437 14.94 -6.55 8.75
N LEU A 438 13.90 -6.94 9.50
CA LEU A 438 13.83 -6.58 10.92
C LEU A 438 14.80 -7.39 11.77
N ARG A 439 15.08 -8.66 11.42
CA ARG A 439 16.06 -9.47 12.15
C ARG A 439 17.47 -8.88 12.15
N LEU A 440 17.83 -8.09 11.15
CA LEU A 440 19.13 -7.41 11.08
C LEU A 440 19.29 -6.35 12.17
N ILE A 441 18.18 -5.80 12.68
CA ILE A 441 18.19 -4.68 13.64
C ILE A 441 18.47 -5.24 15.05
N PRO A 442 19.53 -4.78 15.75
CA PRO A 442 19.75 -5.14 17.16
C PRO A 442 18.59 -4.75 18.05
N GLN A 443 18.43 -5.45 19.18
CA GLN A 443 17.48 -5.15 20.27
C GLN A 443 15.97 -5.19 19.94
N ILE A 444 15.56 -5.31 18.65
CA ILE A 444 14.14 -5.42 18.30
C ILE A 444 13.60 -6.81 18.66
N THR A 445 12.44 -6.86 19.29
CA THR A 445 11.68 -8.10 19.48
C THR A 445 10.73 -8.30 18.30
N ILE A 446 10.71 -9.51 17.72
CA ILE A 446 9.84 -9.83 16.57
C ILE A 446 8.96 -11.01 16.96
N MET A 447 7.64 -10.80 16.94
CA MET A 447 6.64 -11.82 17.30
C MET A 447 5.56 -11.97 16.23
N ALA A 448 5.04 -13.20 16.09
CA ALA A 448 4.00 -13.53 15.14
C ALA A 448 3.03 -14.57 15.75
N PRO A 449 1.77 -14.19 15.96
CA PRO A 449 0.78 -15.04 16.60
C PRO A 449 0.32 -16.18 15.69
N LYS A 450 0.08 -17.37 16.26
CA LYS A 450 -0.48 -18.52 15.54
C LYS A 450 -1.97 -18.33 15.21
N ASP A 451 -2.68 -17.59 16.06
CA ASP A 451 -4.13 -17.36 15.96
C ASP A 451 -4.52 -15.98 16.52
N GLU A 452 -5.80 -15.63 16.43
CA GLU A 452 -6.33 -14.35 16.88
C GLU A 452 -6.32 -14.19 18.41
N ASN A 453 -6.35 -15.27 19.20
CA ASN A 453 -6.23 -15.19 20.65
C ASN A 453 -4.78 -14.91 21.07
N GLU A 454 -3.81 -15.58 20.46
CA GLU A 454 -2.40 -15.32 20.70
C GLU A 454 -2.01 -13.88 20.29
N LEU A 455 -2.65 -13.32 19.22
CA LEU A 455 -2.49 -11.90 18.86
C LEU A 455 -2.83 -10.96 20.01
N ARG A 456 -3.92 -11.22 20.73
CA ARG A 456 -4.33 -10.42 21.89
C ARG A 456 -3.27 -10.43 22.99
N HIS A 457 -2.75 -11.62 23.33
CA HIS A 457 -1.72 -11.79 24.36
C HIS A 457 -0.37 -11.19 23.94
N MET A 458 0.00 -11.33 22.66
CA MET A 458 1.20 -10.71 22.11
C MET A 458 1.11 -9.20 22.12
N LEU A 459 -0.04 -8.60 21.79
CA LEU A 459 -0.22 -7.15 21.87
C LEU A 459 -0.14 -6.65 23.33
N ALA A 460 -0.74 -7.36 24.26
CA ALA A 460 -0.62 -7.06 25.70
C ALA A 460 0.83 -7.17 26.20
N THR A 461 1.60 -8.13 25.66
CA THR A 461 3.02 -8.30 25.94
C THR A 461 3.84 -7.15 25.36
N ALA A 462 3.59 -6.81 24.10
CA ALA A 462 4.31 -5.75 23.37
C ALA A 462 4.19 -4.39 24.05
N VAL A 463 2.98 -4.00 24.46
CA VAL A 463 2.71 -2.71 25.12
C VAL A 463 3.39 -2.62 26.49
N LYS A 464 3.58 -3.73 27.20
CA LYS A 464 4.24 -3.78 28.52
C LYS A 464 5.77 -3.93 28.44
N PHE A 465 6.29 -4.27 27.28
CA PHE A 465 7.72 -4.48 27.08
C PHE A 465 8.46 -3.14 26.96
N ASN A 466 9.57 -3.00 27.70
CA ASN A 466 10.38 -1.78 27.68
C ASN A 466 11.46 -1.86 26.58
N GLY A 467 11.05 -1.83 25.34
CA GLY A 467 11.93 -1.89 24.17
C GLY A 467 11.12 -1.99 22.86
N PRO A 468 11.77 -1.94 21.71
CA PRO A 468 11.10 -1.99 20.41
C PRO A 468 10.52 -3.36 20.10
N VAL A 469 9.27 -3.39 19.65
CA VAL A 469 8.56 -4.63 19.28
C VAL A 469 7.94 -4.50 17.90
N ALA A 470 8.15 -5.50 17.06
CA ALA A 470 7.39 -5.74 15.83
C ALA A 470 6.46 -6.93 16.02
N LEU A 471 5.16 -6.69 15.95
CA LEU A 471 4.11 -7.68 16.03
C LEU A 471 3.45 -7.80 14.66
N ARG A 472 3.72 -8.90 13.94
CA ARG A 472 3.19 -9.12 12.59
C ARG A 472 2.07 -10.13 12.58
N TYR A 473 1.00 -9.87 11.81
CA TYR A 473 -0.15 -10.76 11.67
C TYR A 473 -0.74 -10.70 10.24
N PRO A 474 -1.42 -11.79 9.78
CA PRO A 474 -1.87 -11.91 8.40
C PRO A 474 -3.12 -11.08 8.13
N ARG A 475 -3.40 -10.85 6.84
CA ARG A 475 -4.67 -10.33 6.34
C ARG A 475 -5.76 -11.41 6.46
N GLY A 476 -6.97 -11.02 6.84
CA GLY A 476 -8.17 -11.85 6.77
C GLY A 476 -8.72 -12.26 8.10
N SER A 477 -9.62 -13.23 8.06
CA SER A 477 -10.25 -13.80 9.26
C SER A 477 -9.27 -14.63 10.07
N GLY A 478 -9.51 -14.71 11.39
CA GLY A 478 -8.86 -15.66 12.26
C GLY A 478 -9.28 -17.10 11.98
N LEU A 479 -8.84 -18.01 12.83
CA LEU A 479 -9.18 -19.43 12.77
C LEU A 479 -10.53 -19.76 13.45
N GLY A 480 -11.12 -18.81 14.17
CA GLY A 480 -12.35 -18.99 14.94
C GLY A 480 -12.12 -19.55 16.35
N VAL A 481 -10.93 -19.33 16.90
CA VAL A 481 -10.63 -19.75 18.28
C VAL A 481 -11.33 -18.84 19.29
N ASP A 482 -11.56 -19.37 20.52
CA ASP A 482 -12.13 -18.59 21.60
C ASP A 482 -11.19 -17.44 22.01
N ILE A 483 -11.71 -16.22 22.00
CA ILE A 483 -11.02 -15.00 22.40
C ILE A 483 -11.57 -14.38 23.69
N SER A 484 -12.33 -15.13 24.48
CA SER A 484 -12.93 -14.67 25.75
C SER A 484 -11.97 -14.68 26.92
N GLU A 485 -10.84 -15.36 26.82
CA GLU A 485 -9.82 -15.46 27.87
C GLU A 485 -9.32 -14.06 28.29
N PRO A 486 -9.11 -13.80 29.59
CA PRO A 486 -8.50 -12.57 30.07
C PRO A 486 -7.10 -12.34 29.48
N LEU A 487 -6.79 -11.08 29.17
CA LEU A 487 -5.47 -10.72 28.63
C LEU A 487 -4.35 -11.03 29.63
N HIS A 488 -3.31 -11.72 29.16
CA HIS A 488 -2.09 -11.96 29.89
C HIS A 488 -0.85 -11.70 29.00
N THR A 489 0.31 -11.60 29.61
CA THR A 489 1.58 -11.45 28.89
C THR A 489 2.24 -12.80 28.66
N LEU A 490 2.89 -12.94 27.50
CA LEU A 490 3.71 -14.10 27.18
C LEU A 490 5.17 -13.85 27.55
N PRO A 491 5.91 -14.87 28.00
CA PRO A 491 7.34 -14.75 28.26
C PRO A 491 8.10 -14.51 26.93
N ILE A 492 8.82 -13.40 26.85
CA ILE A 492 9.58 -13.02 25.65
C ILE A 492 10.62 -14.09 25.31
N GLY A 493 10.69 -14.46 24.01
CA GLY A 493 11.65 -15.43 23.52
C GLY A 493 11.38 -16.88 23.92
N LYS A 494 10.15 -17.20 24.36
CA LYS A 494 9.74 -18.58 24.69
C LYS A 494 8.74 -19.10 23.66
N ALA A 495 9.11 -20.21 23.05
CA ALA A 495 8.27 -20.97 22.13
C ALA A 495 7.28 -21.87 22.90
N GLU A 496 6.33 -22.48 22.18
CA GLU A 496 5.31 -23.35 22.72
C GLU A 496 5.33 -24.71 22.01
N GLU A 497 5.50 -25.79 22.76
CA GLU A 497 5.39 -27.14 22.23
C GLU A 497 3.90 -27.52 22.14
N LEU A 498 3.40 -27.68 20.91
CA LEU A 498 1.99 -27.99 20.63
C LEU A 498 1.72 -29.49 20.47
N LYS A 499 2.69 -30.22 19.90
CA LYS A 499 2.61 -31.66 19.68
C LYS A 499 4.00 -32.28 19.82
N GLN A 500 4.07 -33.41 20.51
CA GLN A 500 5.29 -34.24 20.57
C GLN A 500 5.32 -35.24 19.40
N GLY A 501 6.51 -35.66 19.00
CA GLY A 501 6.76 -36.66 17.97
C GLY A 501 8.13 -37.30 18.14
N SER A 502 8.54 -38.17 17.20
CA SER A 502 9.81 -38.86 17.26
C SER A 502 10.65 -38.76 15.99
N ASP A 503 10.06 -38.62 14.81
CA ASP A 503 10.74 -38.75 13.52
C ASP A 503 11.19 -37.38 12.95
N VAL A 504 10.36 -36.37 13.11
CA VAL A 504 10.61 -35.01 12.64
C VAL A 504 9.98 -33.99 13.58
N CYS A 505 10.61 -32.83 13.76
CA CYS A 505 10.04 -31.71 14.50
C CYS A 505 9.83 -30.49 13.60
N ILE A 506 8.61 -29.96 13.54
CA ILE A 506 8.23 -28.80 12.74
C ILE A 506 8.22 -27.55 13.63
N TRP A 507 9.12 -26.61 13.37
CA TRP A 507 9.19 -25.29 13.98
C TRP A 507 8.47 -24.29 13.08
N ALA A 508 7.22 -23.99 13.40
CA ALA A 508 6.37 -23.10 12.61
C ALA A 508 6.18 -21.74 13.29
N VAL A 509 6.00 -20.68 12.50
CA VAL A 509 5.80 -19.31 13.00
C VAL A 509 4.56 -18.65 12.39
N GLY A 510 3.78 -17.99 13.24
CA GLY A 510 2.60 -17.23 12.83
C GLY A 510 1.55 -18.11 12.18
N SER A 511 0.97 -17.65 11.07
CA SER A 511 -0.07 -18.38 10.31
C SER A 511 0.33 -19.77 9.83
N MET A 512 1.64 -20.09 9.80
CA MET A 512 2.10 -21.41 9.38
C MET A 512 1.95 -22.49 10.44
N VAL A 513 1.60 -22.13 11.69
CA VAL A 513 1.39 -23.12 12.78
C VAL A 513 0.17 -24.00 12.50
N ASP A 514 -0.92 -23.44 11.98
CA ASP A 514 -2.11 -24.21 11.60
C ASP A 514 -1.80 -25.20 10.45
N GLU A 515 -1.07 -24.77 9.42
CA GLU A 515 -0.63 -25.65 8.33
C GLU A 515 0.34 -26.75 8.84
N ALA A 516 1.19 -26.43 9.81
CA ALA A 516 2.09 -27.41 10.43
C ALA A 516 1.32 -28.47 11.23
N LEU A 517 0.29 -28.09 11.98
CA LEU A 517 -0.56 -29.04 12.72
C LEU A 517 -1.34 -29.96 11.78
N LYS A 518 -1.89 -29.42 10.68
CA LYS A 518 -2.55 -30.21 9.64
C LYS A 518 -1.58 -31.18 8.97
N ALA A 519 -0.37 -30.71 8.64
CA ALA A 519 0.66 -31.55 8.05
C ALA A 519 1.11 -32.66 9.01
N ALA A 520 1.28 -32.35 10.30
CA ALA A 520 1.64 -33.35 11.32
C ALA A 520 0.55 -34.41 11.51
N ALA A 521 -0.73 -34.03 11.43
CA ALA A 521 -1.84 -35.00 11.48
C ALA A 521 -1.83 -35.93 10.25
N ALA A 522 -1.63 -35.39 9.05
CA ALA A 522 -1.56 -36.18 7.82
C ALA A 522 -0.31 -37.09 7.76
N LEU A 523 0.84 -36.66 8.30
CA LEU A 523 2.04 -37.49 8.44
C LEU A 523 1.81 -38.68 9.36
N GLU A 524 1.04 -38.50 10.45
CA GLU A 524 0.72 -39.56 11.40
C GLU A 524 -0.12 -40.67 10.78
N GLU A 525 -1.03 -40.34 9.85
CA GLU A 525 -1.80 -41.33 9.05
C GLU A 525 -0.88 -42.21 8.20
N ASP A 526 0.29 -41.66 7.80
CA ASP A 526 1.33 -42.37 7.04
C ASP A 526 2.39 -43.05 7.94
N GLY A 527 2.20 -43.06 9.27
CA GLY A 527 3.11 -43.68 10.24
C GLY A 527 4.34 -42.84 10.58
N ILE A 528 4.37 -41.55 10.22
CA ILE A 528 5.47 -40.62 10.54
C ILE A 528 5.06 -39.76 11.74
N SER A 529 5.75 -39.88 12.86
CA SER A 529 5.48 -39.16 14.10
C SER A 529 6.12 -37.76 14.08
N ALA A 530 5.32 -36.72 13.81
CA ALA A 530 5.78 -35.34 13.74
C ALA A 530 5.45 -34.53 15.00
N GLY A 531 6.46 -33.91 15.61
CA GLY A 531 6.31 -32.89 16.64
C GLY A 531 6.04 -31.50 16.01
N VAL A 532 5.34 -30.61 16.72
CA VAL A 532 5.06 -29.25 16.27
C VAL A 532 5.37 -28.26 17.39
N ILE A 533 6.17 -27.24 17.07
CA ILE A 533 6.52 -26.13 17.94
C ILE A 533 6.09 -24.82 17.29
N ASN A 534 5.30 -24.04 18.04
CA ASN A 534 4.99 -22.66 17.71
C ASN A 534 6.14 -21.76 18.19
N MET A 535 6.88 -21.20 17.25
CA MET A 535 8.02 -20.34 17.57
C MET A 535 7.64 -19.10 18.37
N ARG A 536 6.46 -18.53 18.16
CA ARG A 536 6.00 -17.24 18.73
C ARG A 536 6.93 -16.05 18.41
N PHE A 537 8.22 -16.21 18.68
CA PHE A 537 9.25 -15.17 18.54
C PHE A 537 10.31 -15.60 17.53
N VAL A 538 10.49 -14.77 16.51
CA VAL A 538 11.61 -14.92 15.57
C VAL A 538 12.88 -14.29 16.15
N LYS A 539 12.70 -13.27 17.00
CA LYS A 539 13.77 -12.61 17.74
C LYS A 539 13.25 -12.04 19.08
N PRO A 540 13.84 -12.42 20.24
CA PRO A 540 14.80 -13.52 20.37
C PRO A 540 14.17 -14.88 20.13
N LEU A 541 14.88 -15.79 19.48
CA LEU A 541 14.46 -17.17 19.30
C LEU A 541 14.67 -17.95 20.61
N ASP A 542 13.81 -18.93 20.91
CA ASP A 542 14.00 -19.86 22.04
C ASP A 542 15.13 -20.87 21.73
N SER A 543 16.36 -20.41 21.90
CA SER A 543 17.56 -21.22 21.62
C SER A 543 17.69 -22.43 22.56
N GLU A 544 17.22 -22.32 23.82
CA GLU A 544 17.25 -23.44 24.78
C GLU A 544 16.36 -24.60 24.30
N LEU A 545 15.11 -24.27 23.91
CA LEU A 545 14.19 -25.29 23.41
C LEU A 545 14.66 -25.83 22.05
N LEU A 546 15.25 -24.99 21.19
CA LEU A 546 15.75 -25.43 19.89
C LEU A 546 16.92 -26.41 20.04
N VAL A 547 17.87 -26.13 20.92
CA VAL A 547 19.00 -27.04 21.21
C VAL A 547 18.50 -28.38 21.80
N LYS A 548 17.53 -28.32 22.74
CA LYS A 548 16.87 -29.51 23.26
C LYS A 548 16.18 -30.31 22.16
N THR A 549 15.45 -29.63 21.25
CA THR A 549 14.82 -30.26 20.08
C THR A 549 15.87 -30.95 19.20
N ALA A 550 17.01 -30.30 18.92
CA ALA A 550 18.07 -30.84 18.10
C ALA A 550 18.80 -32.06 18.73
N GLN A 551 18.70 -32.23 20.06
CA GLN A 551 19.16 -33.43 20.75
C GLN A 551 18.16 -34.59 20.66
N GLN A 552 16.88 -34.31 20.50
CA GLN A 552 15.81 -35.30 20.47
C GLN A 552 15.47 -35.77 19.05
N TYR A 553 15.54 -34.85 18.06
CA TYR A 553 15.15 -35.11 16.68
C TYR A 553 16.33 -35.01 15.74
N LYS A 554 16.47 -35.97 14.82
CA LYS A 554 17.44 -35.91 13.74
C LYS A 554 17.03 -35.00 12.59
N ASN A 555 15.74 -34.74 12.46
CA ASN A 555 15.15 -33.97 11.37
C ASN A 555 14.33 -32.79 11.93
N ILE A 556 14.68 -31.59 11.52
CA ILE A 556 13.99 -30.37 11.87
C ILE A 556 13.47 -29.72 10.59
N VAL A 557 12.22 -29.28 10.61
CA VAL A 557 11.59 -28.53 9.51
C VAL A 557 11.21 -27.16 10.05
N THR A 558 11.54 -26.08 9.35
CA THR A 558 11.04 -24.74 9.68
C THR A 558 9.96 -24.32 8.70
N MET A 559 8.92 -23.64 9.18
CA MET A 559 7.81 -23.16 8.35
C MET A 559 7.52 -21.68 8.64
N GLU A 560 7.66 -20.84 7.60
CA GLU A 560 7.39 -19.41 7.69
C GLU A 560 6.67 -18.88 6.46
N GLU A 561 5.71 -17.98 6.64
CA GLU A 561 5.13 -17.16 5.56
C GLU A 561 5.94 -15.86 5.39
N GLY A 562 7.25 -16.04 5.19
CA GLY A 562 8.28 -15.04 5.03
C GLY A 562 9.32 -15.49 4.03
N SER A 563 10.18 -14.58 3.57
CA SER A 563 11.28 -14.92 2.66
C SER A 563 12.24 -15.93 3.31
N LEU A 564 12.57 -17.02 2.60
CA LEU A 564 13.58 -17.99 3.04
C LEU A 564 14.96 -17.34 3.30
N LYS A 565 15.27 -16.25 2.57
CA LYS A 565 16.54 -15.53 2.74
C LYS A 565 16.47 -14.60 3.94
N GLY A 566 17.21 -14.94 4.99
CA GLY A 566 17.28 -14.15 6.22
C GLY A 566 16.03 -14.21 7.13
N GLY A 567 15.07 -15.09 6.85
CA GLY A 567 13.83 -15.27 7.63
C GLY A 567 14.02 -16.09 8.92
N ALA A 568 12.92 -16.64 9.43
CA ALA A 568 12.89 -17.44 10.66
C ALA A 568 13.70 -18.73 10.54
N GLY A 569 13.63 -19.41 9.39
CA GLY A 569 14.45 -20.59 9.12
C GLY A 569 15.95 -20.30 9.14
N SER A 570 16.38 -19.12 8.68
CA SER A 570 17.77 -18.69 8.82
C SER A 570 18.18 -18.51 10.28
N ALA A 571 17.30 -17.95 11.14
CA ALA A 571 17.56 -17.83 12.57
C ALA A 571 17.78 -19.19 13.23
N VAL A 572 16.97 -20.18 12.86
CA VAL A 572 17.13 -21.56 13.37
C VAL A 572 18.49 -22.13 12.97
N LEU A 573 18.91 -21.98 11.71
CA LEU A 573 20.23 -22.46 11.25
C LEU A 573 21.37 -21.74 11.97
N GLU A 574 21.29 -20.45 12.20
CA GLU A 574 22.29 -19.66 12.94
C GLU A 574 22.48 -20.21 14.35
N VAL A 575 21.40 -20.39 15.11
CA VAL A 575 21.44 -20.93 16.48
C VAL A 575 21.97 -22.37 16.51
N LEU A 576 21.54 -23.24 15.59
CA LEU A 576 22.03 -24.60 15.49
C LEU A 576 23.53 -24.65 15.17
N ASN A 577 24.00 -23.75 14.30
CA ASN A 577 25.41 -23.65 13.96
C ASN A 577 26.25 -23.16 15.16
N GLU A 578 25.83 -22.12 15.85
CA GLU A 578 26.48 -21.57 17.04
C GLU A 578 26.63 -22.60 18.17
N ASN A 579 25.69 -23.54 18.26
CA ASN A 579 25.70 -24.62 19.25
C ASN A 579 26.29 -25.93 18.72
N GLY A 580 26.89 -25.96 17.52
CA GLY A 580 27.52 -27.13 16.92
C GLY A 580 26.57 -28.28 16.56
N MET A 581 25.28 -28.01 16.43
CA MET A 581 24.24 -29.04 16.23
C MET A 581 24.03 -29.42 14.76
N LEU A 582 24.49 -28.61 13.79
CA LEU A 582 24.29 -28.89 12.35
C LEU A 582 24.96 -30.16 11.85
N GLN A 583 25.88 -30.73 12.59
CA GLN A 583 26.50 -32.04 12.26
C GLN A 583 25.62 -33.23 12.64
N SER A 584 24.68 -33.05 13.57
CA SER A 584 23.84 -34.09 14.14
C SER A 584 22.38 -34.03 13.68
N VAL A 585 21.96 -32.92 13.12
CA VAL A 585 20.58 -32.73 12.65
C VAL A 585 20.54 -32.27 11.18
N LYS A 586 19.52 -32.76 10.45
CA LYS A 586 19.19 -32.28 9.11
C LYS A 586 18.11 -31.22 9.26
N VAL A 587 18.19 -30.13 8.47
CA VAL A 587 17.20 -29.03 8.51
C VAL A 587 16.61 -28.79 7.12
N LEU A 588 15.28 -28.77 7.04
CA LEU A 588 14.52 -28.37 5.86
C LEU A 588 13.83 -27.03 6.14
N ASN A 589 14.18 -25.98 5.41
CA ASN A 589 13.49 -24.69 5.54
C ASN A 589 12.38 -24.57 4.49
N LEU A 590 11.16 -24.28 4.94
CA LEU A 590 9.97 -24.03 4.13
C LEU A 590 9.53 -22.58 4.31
N GLY A 591 9.46 -21.81 3.21
CA GLY A 591 9.09 -20.40 3.20
C GLY A 591 8.99 -19.87 1.77
N ILE A 592 8.82 -18.55 1.65
CA ILE A 592 8.71 -17.89 0.35
C ILE A 592 10.03 -18.00 -0.41
N PRO A 593 10.04 -18.61 -1.60
CA PRO A 593 11.25 -18.75 -2.41
C PRO A 593 11.78 -17.39 -2.89
N ASP A 594 13.04 -17.37 -3.36
CA ASP A 594 13.72 -16.17 -3.88
C ASP A 594 13.15 -15.74 -5.25
N LYS A 595 11.87 -15.39 -5.26
CA LYS A 595 11.14 -14.85 -6.42
C LYS A 595 9.96 -14.00 -5.95
N TYR A 596 9.53 -13.04 -6.78
CA TYR A 596 8.30 -12.31 -6.54
C TYR A 596 7.07 -13.18 -6.81
N ILE A 597 6.21 -13.33 -5.79
CA ILE A 597 4.99 -14.12 -5.91
C ILE A 597 3.89 -13.28 -6.60
N PRO A 598 3.22 -13.80 -7.63
CA PRO A 598 2.18 -13.07 -8.34
C PRO A 598 0.94 -12.80 -7.47
N HIS A 599 -0.06 -12.14 -8.06
CA HIS A 599 -1.38 -11.97 -7.45
C HIS A 599 -2.26 -13.21 -7.68
N GLY A 600 -3.24 -13.38 -6.80
CA GLY A 600 -4.22 -14.47 -6.87
C GLY A 600 -4.80 -14.82 -5.49
N ALA A 601 -5.73 -15.75 -5.43
CA ALA A 601 -6.26 -16.22 -4.16
C ALA A 601 -5.16 -16.88 -3.32
N LYS A 602 -5.05 -16.51 -2.03
CA LYS A 602 -3.98 -16.98 -1.13
C LYS A 602 -3.80 -18.50 -1.13
N PRO A 603 -4.86 -19.34 -1.07
CA PRO A 603 -4.68 -20.81 -1.10
C PRO A 603 -3.97 -21.32 -2.37
N LEU A 604 -4.25 -20.71 -3.53
CA LEU A 604 -3.58 -21.09 -4.79
C LEU A 604 -2.10 -20.70 -4.76
N LEU A 605 -1.79 -19.50 -4.24
CA LEU A 605 -0.41 -19.04 -4.09
C LEU A 605 0.39 -19.92 -3.11
N MET A 606 -0.22 -20.32 -1.99
CA MET A 606 0.40 -21.24 -1.01
C MET A 606 0.74 -22.58 -1.65
N ARG A 607 -0.18 -23.14 -2.44
CA ARG A 607 0.06 -24.39 -3.19
C ARG A 607 1.19 -24.27 -4.20
N ASP A 608 1.23 -23.17 -4.97
CA ASP A 608 2.28 -22.91 -5.98
C ASP A 608 3.70 -22.86 -5.41
N ILE A 609 3.83 -22.42 -4.18
CA ILE A 609 5.13 -22.33 -3.49
C ILE A 609 5.39 -23.49 -2.54
N GLY A 610 4.43 -24.42 -2.44
CA GLY A 610 4.58 -25.62 -1.63
C GLY A 610 4.54 -25.37 -0.12
N LEU A 611 3.66 -24.44 0.33
CA LEU A 611 3.46 -24.09 1.73
C LEU A 611 2.07 -24.46 2.28
N ASP A 612 1.15 -25.00 1.47
CA ASP A 612 -0.05 -25.66 1.97
C ASP A 612 0.30 -27.00 2.60
N HIS A 613 -0.50 -27.49 3.53
CA HIS A 613 -0.18 -28.70 4.32
C HIS A 613 0.06 -29.94 3.44
N GLU A 614 -0.69 -30.14 2.34
CA GLU A 614 -0.50 -31.27 1.42
C GLU A 614 0.89 -31.25 0.78
N SER A 615 1.32 -30.09 0.29
CA SER A 615 2.66 -29.89 -0.28
C SER A 615 3.77 -30.04 0.77
N VAL A 616 3.52 -29.56 1.99
CA VAL A 616 4.44 -29.69 3.14
C VAL A 616 4.65 -31.15 3.48
N VAL A 617 3.58 -31.96 3.59
CA VAL A 617 3.66 -33.41 3.82
C VAL A 617 4.55 -34.09 2.77
N LYS A 618 4.32 -33.79 1.49
CA LYS A 618 5.12 -34.33 0.41
C LYS A 618 6.62 -33.99 0.57
N ARG A 619 6.91 -32.72 0.82
CA ARG A 619 8.30 -32.24 1.00
C ARG A 619 8.98 -32.86 2.21
N ILE A 620 8.27 -33.05 3.32
CA ILE A 620 8.79 -33.71 4.50
C ILE A 620 9.10 -35.18 4.21
N LYS A 621 8.22 -35.91 3.53
CA LYS A 621 8.48 -37.31 3.12
C LYS A 621 9.70 -37.43 2.20
N GLU A 622 9.81 -36.53 1.20
CA GLU A 622 10.99 -36.48 0.32
C GLU A 622 12.28 -36.18 1.12
N PHE A 623 12.20 -35.26 2.09
CA PHE A 623 13.32 -34.91 2.96
C PHE A 623 13.77 -36.06 3.84
N LEU A 624 12.83 -36.82 4.42
CA LEU A 624 13.14 -37.98 5.25
C LEU A 624 13.75 -39.13 4.44
N ASN A 625 13.23 -39.37 3.22
CA ASN A 625 13.71 -40.44 2.33
C ASN A 625 15.07 -40.15 1.67
N ASN A 626 15.44 -38.88 1.45
CA ASN A 626 16.77 -38.51 0.90
C ASN A 626 17.90 -38.57 1.93
N GLY A 627 17.69 -39.23 3.02
CA GLY A 627 18.59 -39.32 4.16
C GLY A 627 19.28 -40.66 4.39
N ASP A 628 18.97 -41.68 3.58
CA ASP A 628 19.60 -43.01 3.65
C ASP A 628 20.77 -43.11 2.67
#